data_e193e28ff62be9686fea32a39b8629cd
#
_entry.id   e193e28ff62be9686fea32a39b8629cd
#
_cell.length_a   1.000
_cell.length_b   1.000
_cell.length_c   1.000
_cell.angle_alpha   90.00
_cell.angle_beta   90.00
_cell.angle_gamma   90.00
#
_symmetry.space_group_name_H-M   'P 1'
#
loop_
_entity.id
_entity.type
_entity.pdbx_description
1 polymer ?
#
loop_
_entity_poly.entity_id
_entity_poly.type
_entity_poly.pdbx_seq_one_letter_code
_entity_poly.pdbx_strand_id
1 'polypeptide(L)'
;MNLSTKQFWSRGVNKLYTFLSTKFREKTFNAGENRIKYMFFPKKQRKLNGQNVLAVCFPAFAGKGAKYNYVRTLRHFNINKLFLLDDIGGYDKGNYLIKPGVEENVKALIQEKIDITKPTKLIFFGSSKGGYAALNFSLMFQDVNVCIAAPQ
;
A
#
# COMPACT_ATOMS: atom_id res chain seq x y z
N MET A 1 -20.83 -21.49 -19.38
CA MET A 1 -19.47 -21.35 -18.85
C MET A 1 -19.53 -21.42 -17.33
N ASN A 2 -18.98 -22.48 -16.73
CA ASN A 2 -19.17 -22.83 -15.32
C ASN A 2 -18.55 -21.78 -14.39
N LEU A 3 -19.16 -21.51 -13.24
CA LEU A 3 -18.66 -20.56 -12.20
C LEU A 3 -17.20 -20.83 -11.78
N SER A 4 -16.78 -22.10 -11.77
CA SER A 4 -15.42 -22.52 -11.43
C SER A 4 -14.37 -22.06 -12.46
N THR A 5 -14.72 -22.10 -13.76
CA THR A 5 -13.82 -21.63 -14.83
C THR A 5 -13.65 -20.11 -14.80
N LYS A 6 -14.70 -19.34 -14.55
CA LYS A 6 -14.59 -17.87 -14.38
C LYS A 6 -13.72 -17.49 -13.19
N GLN A 7 -13.81 -18.20 -12.08
CA GLN A 7 -12.96 -17.96 -10.91
C GLN A 7 -11.49 -18.31 -11.18
N PHE A 8 -11.22 -19.39 -11.88
CA PHE A 8 -9.86 -19.81 -12.24
C PHE A 8 -9.17 -18.78 -13.14
N TRP A 9 -9.85 -18.36 -14.21
CA TRP A 9 -9.35 -17.32 -15.14
C TRP A 9 -9.14 -15.97 -14.42
N SER A 10 -10.06 -15.58 -13.55
CA SER A 10 -9.93 -14.33 -12.78
C SER A 10 -8.73 -14.35 -11.84
N ARG A 11 -8.42 -15.51 -11.24
CA ARG A 11 -7.23 -15.67 -10.36
C ARG A 11 -5.93 -15.56 -11.15
N GLY A 12 -5.85 -16.17 -12.33
CA GLY A 12 -4.68 -16.11 -13.21
C GLY A 12 -4.37 -14.68 -13.67
N VAL A 13 -5.37 -14.00 -14.22
CA VAL A 13 -5.27 -12.61 -14.68
C VAL A 13 -4.87 -11.67 -13.54
N ASN A 14 -5.38 -11.91 -12.34
CA ASN A 14 -5.07 -11.08 -11.19
C ASN A 14 -3.64 -11.28 -10.65
N LYS A 15 -3.13 -12.52 -10.70
CA LYS A 15 -1.74 -12.81 -10.37
C LYS A 15 -0.80 -12.14 -11.37
N LEU A 16 -1.10 -12.24 -12.64
CA LEU A 16 -0.34 -11.59 -13.71
C LEU A 16 -0.34 -10.07 -13.55
N TYR A 17 -1.50 -9.46 -13.27
CA TYR A 17 -1.60 -8.01 -13.02
C TYR A 17 -0.70 -7.56 -11.86
N THR A 18 -0.75 -8.27 -10.73
CA THR A 18 0.09 -7.93 -9.58
C THR A 18 1.57 -8.11 -9.91
N PHE A 19 1.94 -9.21 -10.57
CA PHE A 19 3.31 -9.48 -10.99
C PHE A 19 3.85 -8.38 -11.93
N LEU A 20 3.11 -8.04 -12.98
CA LEU A 20 3.49 -6.98 -13.91
C LEU A 20 3.56 -5.63 -13.22
N SER A 21 2.60 -5.33 -12.33
CA SER A 21 2.63 -4.08 -11.55
C SER A 21 3.88 -4.00 -10.69
N THR A 22 4.25 -5.06 -10.00
CA THR A 22 5.49 -5.11 -9.20
C THR A 22 6.71 -4.92 -10.10
N LYS A 23 6.81 -5.67 -11.18
CA LYS A 23 7.96 -5.61 -12.09
C LYS A 23 8.20 -4.22 -12.70
N PHE A 24 7.14 -3.49 -13.04
CA PHE A 24 7.24 -2.22 -13.76
C PHE A 24 7.02 -0.96 -12.91
N ARG A 25 6.47 -1.10 -11.70
CA ARG A 25 6.09 0.04 -10.86
C ARG A 25 6.72 0.05 -9.47
N GLU A 26 7.41 -1.03 -9.11
CA GLU A 26 8.16 -1.04 -7.85
C GLU A 26 9.27 0.00 -7.92
N LYS A 27 9.34 0.81 -6.88
CA LYS A 27 10.37 1.82 -6.66
C LYS A 27 10.93 1.66 -5.27
N THR A 28 12.11 2.21 -5.08
CA THR A 28 12.76 2.29 -3.78
C THR A 28 12.82 3.74 -3.35
N PHE A 29 12.39 4.02 -2.13
CA PHE A 29 12.55 5.30 -1.46
C PHE A 29 13.69 5.18 -0.44
N ASN A 30 14.62 6.10 -0.51
CA ASN A 30 15.76 6.17 0.40
C ASN A 30 15.74 7.53 1.10
N ALA A 31 15.64 7.51 2.41
CA ALA A 31 15.82 8.68 3.24
C ALA A 31 16.69 8.27 4.45
N GLY A 32 17.99 8.10 4.23
CA GLY A 32 18.94 7.61 5.22
C GLY A 32 19.36 6.15 4.97
N GLU A 33 19.66 5.40 6.03
CA GLU A 33 20.25 4.06 5.95
C GLU A 33 19.28 2.95 5.47
N ASN A 34 18.00 3.15 5.67
CA ASN A 34 16.99 2.15 5.35
C ASN A 34 16.26 2.50 4.05
N ARG A 35 15.94 1.49 3.27
CA ARG A 35 15.18 1.63 2.02
C ARG A 35 13.78 1.08 2.18
N ILE A 36 12.79 1.75 1.58
CA ILE A 36 11.42 1.27 1.53
C ILE A 36 11.05 1.00 0.09
N LYS A 37 10.62 -0.22 -0.22
CA LYS A 37 10.04 -0.54 -1.52
C LYS A 37 8.56 -0.19 -1.52
N TYR A 38 8.12 0.38 -2.63
CA TYR A 38 6.74 0.80 -2.79
C TYR A 38 6.28 0.78 -4.25
N MET A 39 4.98 0.77 -4.46
CA MET A 39 4.37 1.09 -5.74
C MET A 39 3.44 2.27 -5.58
N PHE A 40 3.49 3.20 -6.53
CA PHE A 40 2.59 4.33 -6.57
C PHE A 40 1.78 4.37 -7.88
N PHE A 41 0.48 4.50 -7.75
CA PHE A 41 -0.46 4.61 -8.86
C PHE A 41 -1.18 5.96 -8.73
N PRO A 42 -0.78 6.96 -9.51
CA PRO A 42 -1.47 8.25 -9.50
C PRO A 42 -2.87 8.10 -10.12
N LYS A 43 -3.79 8.95 -9.70
CA LYS A 43 -5.11 9.10 -10.31
C LYS A 43 -4.95 9.49 -11.78
N LYS A 44 -5.63 8.78 -12.69
CA LYS A 44 -5.46 8.96 -14.15
C LYS A 44 -6.06 10.26 -14.69
N GLN A 45 -7.07 10.81 -14.06
CA GLN A 45 -7.71 12.04 -14.47
C GLN A 45 -7.77 13.05 -13.32
N ARG A 46 -7.31 14.26 -13.60
CA ARG A 46 -7.39 15.38 -12.66
C ARG A 46 -8.77 16.05 -12.60
N LYS A 47 -9.64 15.77 -13.56
CA LYS A 47 -10.93 16.46 -13.69
C LYS A 47 -12.03 15.72 -12.96
N LEU A 48 -12.84 16.51 -12.33
CA LEU A 48 -14.22 16.38 -11.92
C LEU A 48 -14.47 16.08 -10.45
N ASN A 49 -15.16 16.99 -9.85
CA ASN A 49 -16.18 16.89 -8.78
C ASN A 49 -16.10 15.72 -7.79
N GLY A 50 -15.00 15.01 -7.76
CA GLY A 50 -14.72 13.89 -6.88
C GLY A 50 -13.58 14.23 -5.94
N GLN A 51 -13.69 13.74 -4.72
CA GLN A 51 -12.64 13.85 -3.71
C GLN A 51 -11.30 13.39 -4.27
N ASN A 52 -10.25 14.16 -4.02
CA ASN A 52 -8.89 13.77 -4.34
C ASN A 52 -8.38 12.85 -3.21
N VAL A 53 -8.54 11.56 -3.36
CA VAL A 53 -8.19 10.57 -2.34
C VAL A 53 -6.77 10.07 -2.55
N LEU A 54 -5.99 9.97 -1.46
CA LEU A 54 -4.79 9.16 -1.38
C LEU A 54 -5.04 7.96 -0.45
N ALA A 55 -4.96 6.76 -1.00
CA ALA A 55 -5.02 5.52 -0.26
C ALA A 55 -3.60 4.99 -0.02
N VAL A 56 -3.22 4.81 1.24
CA VAL A 56 -1.95 4.20 1.66
C VAL A 56 -2.24 2.79 2.17
N CYS A 57 -1.63 1.78 1.57
CA CYS A 57 -1.87 0.38 1.84
C CYS A 57 -0.68 -0.25 2.55
N PHE A 58 -0.89 -0.68 3.78
CA PHE A 58 0.10 -1.34 4.63
C PHE A 58 0.01 -2.86 4.45
N PRO A 59 1.16 -3.56 4.31
CA PRO A 59 1.17 -4.98 4.00
C PRO A 59 0.86 -5.83 5.23
N ALA A 60 -0.02 -6.81 5.05
CA ALA A 60 -0.25 -7.87 6.02
C ALA A 60 0.91 -8.89 6.00
N PHE A 61 0.97 -9.75 7.01
CA PHE A 61 1.88 -10.89 7.01
C PHE A 61 1.53 -11.87 5.87
N ALA A 62 2.54 -12.30 5.12
CA ALA A 62 2.31 -13.10 3.91
C ALA A 62 2.76 -14.57 4.02
N GLY A 63 3.32 -14.98 5.15
CA GLY A 63 3.82 -16.35 5.38
C GLY A 63 5.17 -16.63 4.70
N LYS A 64 5.27 -16.40 3.38
CA LYS A 64 6.51 -16.53 2.62
C LYS A 64 6.75 -15.27 1.81
N GLY A 65 7.83 -14.58 2.11
CA GLY A 65 8.26 -13.36 1.44
C GLY A 65 7.29 -12.19 1.63
N ALA A 66 7.79 -10.99 1.49
CA ALA A 66 6.97 -9.79 1.55
C ALA A 66 6.08 -9.66 0.32
N LYS A 67 4.86 -9.15 0.48
CA LYS A 67 3.89 -8.97 -0.62
C LYS A 67 3.16 -7.65 -0.49
N TYR A 68 2.86 -7.06 -1.63
CA TYR A 68 1.93 -5.94 -1.71
C TYR A 68 0.49 -6.40 -1.55
N ASN A 69 -0.20 -5.88 -0.55
CA ASN A 69 -1.61 -6.16 -0.33
C ASN A 69 -2.51 -5.12 -1.03
N TYR A 70 -3.77 -5.45 -1.26
CA TYR A 70 -4.83 -4.58 -1.80
C TYR A 70 -4.63 -4.08 -3.25
N VAL A 71 -3.54 -4.41 -3.95
CA VAL A 71 -3.31 -4.00 -5.34
C VAL A 71 -4.48 -4.40 -6.24
N ARG A 72 -4.97 -5.62 -6.06
CA ARG A 72 -6.14 -6.14 -6.78
C ARG A 72 -7.43 -5.45 -6.34
N THR A 73 -7.63 -5.31 -5.04
CA THR A 73 -8.86 -4.74 -4.46
C THR A 73 -9.08 -3.31 -4.93
N LEU A 74 -8.01 -2.52 -4.96
CA LEU A 74 -8.09 -1.10 -5.32
C LEU A 74 -7.88 -0.82 -6.82
N ARG A 75 -7.65 -1.84 -7.66
CA ARG A 75 -7.28 -1.63 -9.07
C ARG A 75 -8.31 -0.82 -9.88
N HIS A 76 -9.60 -0.97 -9.57
CA HIS A 76 -10.69 -0.34 -10.29
C HIS A 76 -11.03 1.07 -9.79
N PHE A 77 -10.51 1.47 -8.63
CA PHE A 77 -10.75 2.80 -8.08
C PHE A 77 -9.79 3.81 -8.73
N ASN A 78 -10.33 4.87 -9.28
CA ASN A 78 -9.56 5.96 -9.87
C ASN A 78 -9.15 6.99 -8.81
N ILE A 79 -8.30 6.58 -7.89
CA ILE A 79 -7.73 7.36 -6.79
C ILE A 79 -6.20 7.22 -6.81
N ASN A 80 -5.49 8.08 -6.09
CA ASN A 80 -4.06 7.90 -5.84
C ASN A 80 -3.87 6.74 -4.86
N LYS A 81 -2.94 5.83 -5.16
CA LYS A 81 -2.70 4.63 -4.35
C LYS A 81 -1.21 4.43 -4.12
N LEU A 82 -0.84 4.39 -2.84
CA LEU A 82 0.50 4.05 -2.38
C LEU A 82 0.45 2.67 -1.72
N PHE A 83 1.18 1.71 -2.26
CA PHE A 83 1.34 0.38 -1.69
C PHE A 83 2.74 0.27 -1.12
N LEU A 84 2.85 -0.03 0.16
CA LEU A 84 4.10 -0.23 0.87
C LEU A 84 4.48 -1.71 0.87
N LEU A 85 5.77 -2.02 0.86
CA LEU A 85 6.31 -3.36 1.07
C LEU A 85 7.09 -3.38 2.38
N ASP A 86 6.81 -4.37 3.22
CA ASP A 86 7.56 -4.60 4.46
C ASP A 86 8.42 -5.86 4.29
N ASP A 87 9.54 -5.71 3.59
CA ASP A 87 10.54 -6.75 3.37
C ASP A 87 11.75 -6.61 4.32
N ILE A 88 11.58 -5.84 5.38
CA ILE A 88 12.61 -5.54 6.38
C ILE A 88 12.43 -6.46 7.58
N GLY A 89 13.45 -7.22 7.91
CA GLY A 89 13.42 -8.15 9.02
C GLY A 89 13.86 -9.56 8.65
N GLY A 90 14.07 -10.40 9.65
CA GLY A 90 14.50 -11.78 9.43
C GLY A 90 13.41 -12.60 8.71
N TYR A 91 13.84 -13.38 7.71
CA TYR A 91 12.97 -14.28 6.96
C TYR A 91 11.83 -13.60 6.18
N ASP A 92 12.00 -12.35 5.75
CA ASP A 92 10.98 -11.54 5.04
C ASP A 92 9.65 -11.40 5.79
N LYS A 93 9.66 -11.54 7.11
CA LYS A 93 8.45 -11.42 7.94
C LYS A 93 7.98 -9.97 8.08
N GLY A 94 8.88 -9.03 7.79
CA GLY A 94 8.65 -7.62 8.04
C GLY A 94 8.72 -7.28 9.53
N ASN A 95 8.63 -6.01 9.85
CA ASN A 95 8.72 -5.47 11.21
C ASN A 95 7.66 -4.40 11.49
N TYR A 96 6.48 -4.49 10.87
CA TYR A 96 5.39 -3.52 11.01
C TYR A 96 5.75 -2.12 10.46
N LEU A 97 6.89 -1.99 9.77
CA LEU A 97 7.44 -0.71 9.29
C LEU A 97 7.81 0.27 10.44
N ILE A 98 7.97 -0.22 11.66
CA ILE A 98 8.22 0.60 12.88
C ILE A 98 9.65 0.46 13.45
N LYS A 99 10.54 -0.22 12.74
CA LYS A 99 11.95 -0.26 13.13
C LYS A 99 12.56 1.16 13.05
N PRO A 100 13.41 1.56 14.00
CA PRO A 100 14.11 2.84 13.92
C PRO A 100 14.76 3.08 12.55
N GLY A 101 14.59 4.27 11.99
CA GLY A 101 15.03 4.64 10.65
C GLY A 101 14.14 4.13 9.51
N VAL A 102 13.26 3.14 9.75
CA VAL A 102 12.25 2.69 8.78
C VAL A 102 10.98 3.51 8.91
N GLU A 103 10.55 3.76 10.13
CA GLU A 103 9.34 4.53 10.42
C GLU A 103 9.44 5.95 9.87
N GLU A 104 10.57 6.62 10.08
CA GLU A 104 10.83 7.96 9.55
C GLU A 104 10.82 7.97 8.02
N ASN A 105 11.39 6.94 7.39
CA ASN A 105 11.38 6.81 5.93
C ASN A 105 9.97 6.58 5.37
N VAL A 106 9.17 5.75 6.03
CA VAL A 106 7.78 5.54 5.64
C VAL A 106 6.97 6.82 5.80
N LYS A 107 7.15 7.55 6.92
CA LYS A 107 6.52 8.85 7.15
C LYS A 107 6.90 9.85 6.06
N ALA A 108 8.21 9.96 5.74
CA ALA A 108 8.71 10.85 4.70
C ALA A 108 8.15 10.49 3.31
N LEU A 109 8.08 9.21 2.97
CA LEU A 109 7.49 8.74 1.72
C LEU A 109 6.00 9.10 1.63
N ILE A 110 5.23 8.87 2.69
CA ILE A 110 3.82 9.23 2.74
C ILE A 110 3.65 10.74 2.56
N GLN A 111 4.45 11.54 3.28
CA GLN A 111 4.42 12.99 3.18
C GLN A 111 4.74 13.47 1.75
N GLU A 112 5.77 12.91 1.10
CA GLU A 112 6.08 13.21 -0.31
C GLU A 112 4.85 12.96 -1.23
N LYS A 113 4.10 11.87 -0.99
CA LYS A 113 2.92 11.59 -1.82
C LYS A 113 1.75 12.50 -1.49
N ILE A 114 1.61 12.94 -0.24
CA ILE A 114 0.65 13.99 0.16
C ILE A 114 1.00 15.29 -0.58
N ASP A 115 2.24 15.71 -0.54
CA ASP A 115 2.68 16.97 -1.16
C ASP A 115 2.50 16.99 -2.68
N ILE A 116 2.77 15.87 -3.35
CA ILE A 116 2.58 15.71 -4.80
C ILE A 116 1.10 15.64 -5.18
N THR A 117 0.29 14.91 -4.42
CA THR A 117 -1.10 14.64 -4.79
C THR A 117 -2.08 15.66 -4.22
N LYS A 118 -1.73 16.34 -3.14
CA LYS A 118 -2.58 17.28 -2.39
C LYS A 118 -4.00 16.69 -2.16
N PRO A 119 -4.09 15.56 -1.45
CA PRO A 119 -5.36 14.88 -1.28
C PRO A 119 -6.30 15.70 -0.39
N THR A 120 -7.60 15.68 -0.73
CA THR A 120 -8.64 16.18 0.15
C THR A 120 -9.12 15.12 1.15
N LYS A 121 -8.70 13.86 0.94
CA LYS A 121 -8.99 12.75 1.84
C LYS A 121 -7.82 11.76 1.84
N LEU A 122 -7.28 11.50 3.03
CA LEU A 122 -6.24 10.51 3.28
C LEU A 122 -6.86 9.27 3.92
N ILE A 123 -6.57 8.08 3.38
CA ILE A 123 -7.11 6.83 3.88
C ILE A 123 -5.97 5.81 4.03
N PHE A 124 -5.84 5.23 5.22
CA PHE A 124 -4.90 4.16 5.48
C PHE A 124 -5.61 2.81 5.54
N PHE A 125 -5.09 1.84 4.81
CA PHE A 125 -5.63 0.48 4.71
C PHE A 125 -4.66 -0.54 5.28
N GLY A 126 -5.18 -1.44 6.11
CA GLY A 126 -4.39 -2.54 6.62
C GLY A 126 -5.21 -3.65 7.27
N SER A 127 -4.66 -4.85 7.30
CA SER A 127 -5.22 -5.96 8.09
C SER A 127 -4.10 -6.71 8.81
N SER A 128 -4.42 -7.36 9.94
CA SER A 128 -3.45 -8.07 10.77
C SER A 128 -2.25 -7.15 11.08
N LYS A 129 -1.02 -7.57 10.83
CA LYS A 129 0.20 -6.75 10.92
C LYS A 129 0.06 -5.38 10.24
N GLY A 130 -0.48 -5.36 9.03
CA GLY A 130 -0.70 -4.11 8.29
C GLY A 130 -1.79 -3.22 8.90
N GLY A 131 -2.75 -3.81 9.61
CA GLY A 131 -3.76 -3.06 10.37
C GLY A 131 -3.14 -2.30 11.55
N TYR A 132 -2.24 -2.95 12.28
CA TYR A 132 -1.45 -2.30 13.32
C TYR A 132 -0.61 -1.15 12.76
N ALA A 133 0.16 -1.42 11.69
CA ALA A 133 0.97 -0.38 11.05
C ALA A 133 0.11 0.81 10.56
N ALA A 134 -1.02 0.54 9.90
CA ALA A 134 -1.94 1.60 9.46
C ALA A 134 -2.44 2.46 10.62
N LEU A 135 -2.77 1.86 11.75
CA LEU A 135 -3.19 2.57 12.95
C LEU A 135 -2.04 3.40 13.53
N ASN A 136 -0.86 2.79 13.71
CA ASN A 136 0.32 3.48 14.25
C ASN A 136 0.68 4.72 13.40
N PHE A 137 0.79 4.55 12.08
CA PHE A 137 1.10 5.67 11.19
C PHE A 137 -0.01 6.72 11.13
N SER A 138 -1.27 6.35 11.36
CA SER A 138 -2.36 7.32 11.34
C SER A 138 -2.24 8.39 12.42
N LEU A 139 -1.58 8.09 13.53
CA LEU A 139 -1.32 9.03 14.61
C LEU A 139 -0.28 10.10 14.25
N MET A 140 0.44 9.92 13.15
CA MET A 140 1.51 10.84 12.70
C MET A 140 1.04 11.86 11.66
N PHE A 141 -0.22 11.78 11.22
CA PHE A 141 -0.79 12.65 10.20
C PHE A 141 -2.15 13.19 10.66
N GLN A 142 -2.52 14.37 10.17
CA GLN A 142 -3.83 14.95 10.44
C GLN A 142 -4.89 14.40 9.49
N ASP A 143 -6.14 14.33 9.96
CA ASP A 143 -7.34 14.00 9.17
C ASP A 143 -7.24 12.67 8.39
N VAL A 144 -6.64 11.66 9.01
CA VAL A 144 -6.53 10.31 8.42
C VAL A 144 -7.79 9.50 8.72
N ASN A 145 -8.38 8.93 7.67
CA ASN A 145 -9.38 7.89 7.81
C ASN A 145 -8.69 6.53 7.82
N VAL A 146 -9.02 5.65 8.75
CA VAL A 146 -8.39 4.35 8.87
C VAL A 146 -9.40 3.24 8.55
N CYS A 147 -9.04 2.35 7.64
CA CYS A 147 -9.80 1.17 7.29
C CYS A 147 -8.97 -0.08 7.62
N ILE A 148 -9.20 -0.65 8.77
CA ILE A 148 -8.41 -1.77 9.30
C ILE A 148 -9.28 -2.98 9.63
N ALA A 149 -8.68 -4.17 9.54
CA ALA A 149 -9.30 -5.42 9.96
C ALA A 149 -8.30 -6.21 10.82
N ALA A 150 -8.79 -6.74 11.94
CA ALA A 150 -8.05 -7.61 12.87
C ALA A 150 -6.59 -7.12 13.08
N PRO A 151 -6.35 -5.91 13.62
CA PRO A 151 -4.99 -5.43 13.87
C PRO A 151 -4.32 -6.32 14.92
N GLN A 152 -3.03 -6.63 14.71
CA GLN A 152 -2.22 -7.49 15.59
C GLN A 152 -0.89 -6.83 15.88
#